data_0f9069f1e7541b602af43d2b4d35c827
#
_entry.id   0f9069f1e7541b602af43d2b4d35c827
#
_cell.length_a   1.000
_cell.length_b   1.000
_cell.length_c   1.000
_cell.angle_alpha   90.00
_cell.angle_beta   90.00
_cell.angle_gamma   90.00
#
_symmetry.space_group_name_H-M   'P 1'
#
loop_
_entity.id
_entity.type
_entity.pdbx_description
1 polymer ?
#
loop_
_entity_poly.entity_id
_entity_poly.type
_entity_poly.pdbx_seq_one_letter_code
_entity_poly.pdbx_strand_id
1 'polypeptide(L)'
;ASSISGTLGHWRQGLVDFKMGGVLLIGAFFGSILGVWIFSRLVAIGQIDTVISILYFALLTGIGLSMLIESSKVIRDRIRRKSVKRKIHYHNWAHRLPFKVRFYKSKLYISVIPPIIIGFVIGILSATMGIGGAFILIPAMIYFLGMPTSKVIGTSLFQIIFITALVTILHATTTFAIDAVLAFFLILSSVIGAQVGVLAANKLRGEAVSYTHLRAHE
;
A
#
# COMPACT_ATOMS: atom_id res chain seq x y z
N ALA A 1 -9.60 8.13 -8.10
CA ALA A 1 -9.60 9.60 -8.05
C ALA A 1 -8.78 10.12 -6.87
N SER A 2 -9.02 9.69 -5.63
CA SER A 2 -8.26 10.13 -4.44
C SER A 2 -6.76 9.82 -4.54
N SER A 3 -6.39 8.66 -5.08
CA SER A 3 -4.98 8.26 -5.26
C SER A 3 -4.24 9.19 -6.23
N ILE A 4 -4.90 9.70 -7.27
CA ILE A 4 -4.30 10.64 -8.23
C ILE A 4 -3.97 11.95 -7.54
N SER A 5 -4.92 12.53 -6.83
CA SER A 5 -4.72 13.78 -6.07
C SER A 5 -3.63 13.62 -5.01
N GLY A 6 -3.65 12.51 -4.26
CA GLY A 6 -2.63 12.19 -3.28
C GLY A 6 -1.24 12.03 -3.89
N THR A 7 -1.13 11.34 -5.03
CA THR A 7 0.15 11.17 -5.75
C THR A 7 0.70 12.52 -6.23
N LEU A 8 -0.14 13.41 -6.76
CA LEU A 8 0.29 14.75 -7.19
C LEU A 8 0.83 15.57 -6.01
N GLY A 9 0.14 15.54 -4.87
CA GLY A 9 0.58 16.24 -3.66
C GLY A 9 1.95 15.74 -3.16
N HIS A 10 2.13 14.42 -3.09
CA HIS A 10 3.40 13.83 -2.68
C HIS A 10 4.50 13.97 -3.73
N TRP A 11 4.16 14.00 -5.01
CA TRP A 11 5.13 14.25 -6.09
C TRP A 11 5.72 15.66 -6.00
N ARG A 12 4.89 16.69 -5.82
CA ARG A 12 5.35 18.07 -5.62
C ARG A 12 6.30 18.21 -4.41
N GLN A 13 6.13 17.38 -3.40
CA GLN A 13 7.00 17.33 -2.22
C GLN A 13 8.26 16.44 -2.42
N GLY A 14 8.44 15.84 -3.61
CA GLY A 14 9.56 14.95 -3.88
C GLY A 14 9.54 13.61 -3.11
N LEU A 15 8.37 13.21 -2.60
CA LEU A 15 8.18 12.02 -1.77
C LEU A 15 7.82 10.76 -2.58
N VAL A 16 7.72 10.84 -3.89
CA VAL A 16 7.45 9.69 -4.78
C VAL A 16 8.76 9.19 -5.38
N ASP A 17 9.05 7.90 -5.19
CA ASP A 17 10.17 7.22 -5.85
C ASP A 17 9.68 6.44 -7.08
N PHE A 18 9.73 7.09 -8.25
CA PHE A 18 9.29 6.49 -9.51
C PHE A 18 10.10 5.27 -9.92
N LYS A 19 11.40 5.22 -9.57
CA LYS A 19 12.24 4.05 -9.87
C LYS A 19 11.77 2.82 -9.09
N MET A 20 11.57 2.99 -7.79
CA MET A 20 11.05 1.91 -6.93
C MET A 20 9.64 1.51 -7.34
N GLY A 21 8.75 2.50 -7.55
CA GLY A 21 7.41 2.27 -8.04
C GLY A 21 7.38 1.53 -9.39
N GLY A 22 8.23 1.89 -10.33
CA GLY A 22 8.33 1.24 -11.64
C GLY A 22 8.77 -0.24 -11.54
N VAL A 23 9.76 -0.54 -10.70
CA VAL A 23 10.20 -1.93 -10.47
C VAL A 23 9.09 -2.77 -9.84
N LEU A 24 8.41 -2.23 -8.84
CA LEU A 24 7.25 -2.88 -8.23
C LEU A 24 6.10 -3.07 -9.24
N LEU A 25 5.87 -2.10 -10.15
CA LEU A 25 4.85 -2.20 -11.19
C LEU A 25 5.14 -3.30 -12.19
N ILE A 26 6.39 -3.53 -12.56
CA ILE A 26 6.76 -4.66 -13.44
C ILE A 26 6.34 -5.98 -12.79
N GLY A 27 6.67 -6.19 -11.53
CA GLY A 27 6.22 -7.37 -10.79
C GLY A 27 4.70 -7.46 -10.71
N ALA A 28 4.04 -6.36 -10.38
CA ALA A 28 2.59 -6.31 -10.24
C ALA A 28 1.85 -6.56 -11.56
N PHE A 29 2.42 -6.14 -12.69
CA PHE A 29 1.88 -6.41 -14.02
C PHE A 29 1.76 -7.93 -14.28
N PHE A 30 2.84 -8.66 -14.13
CA PHE A 30 2.82 -10.12 -14.32
C PHE A 30 1.99 -10.81 -13.24
N GLY A 31 2.06 -10.33 -12.01
CA GLY A 31 1.24 -10.83 -10.91
C GLY A 31 -0.26 -10.66 -11.15
N SER A 32 -0.68 -9.51 -11.68
CA SER A 32 -2.09 -9.25 -11.98
C SER A 32 -2.63 -10.14 -13.08
N ILE A 33 -1.85 -10.38 -14.14
CA ILE A 33 -2.25 -11.31 -15.21
C ILE A 33 -2.48 -12.70 -14.64
N LEU A 34 -1.54 -13.21 -13.86
CA LEU A 34 -1.67 -14.50 -13.21
C LEU A 34 -2.84 -14.52 -12.21
N GLY A 35 -3.03 -13.44 -11.46
CA GLY A 35 -4.12 -13.29 -10.49
C GLY A 35 -5.50 -13.34 -11.14
N VAL A 36 -5.71 -12.64 -12.27
CA VAL A 36 -6.95 -12.71 -13.03
C VAL A 36 -7.19 -14.10 -13.61
N TRP A 37 -6.14 -14.77 -14.07
CA TRP A 37 -6.25 -16.15 -14.55
C TRP A 37 -6.67 -17.10 -13.40
N ILE A 38 -6.04 -16.99 -12.23
CA ILE A 38 -6.42 -17.75 -11.02
C ILE A 38 -7.87 -17.45 -10.64
N PHE A 39 -8.26 -16.17 -10.61
CA PHE A 39 -9.62 -15.74 -10.31
C PHE A 39 -10.64 -16.40 -11.25
N SER A 40 -10.40 -16.36 -12.56
CA SER A 40 -11.29 -16.97 -13.56
C SER A 40 -11.44 -18.48 -13.37
N ARG A 41 -10.36 -19.16 -12.97
CA ARG A 41 -10.41 -20.61 -12.66
C ARG A 41 -11.21 -20.90 -11.40
N LEU A 42 -11.02 -20.10 -10.35
CA LEU A 42 -11.75 -20.25 -9.09
C LEU A 42 -13.26 -19.97 -9.27
N VAL A 43 -13.61 -18.99 -10.09
CA VAL A 43 -15.03 -18.74 -10.47
C VAL A 43 -15.62 -19.93 -11.19
N ALA A 44 -14.89 -20.52 -12.14
CA ALA A 44 -15.36 -21.70 -12.88
C ALA A 44 -15.61 -22.94 -12.00
N ILE A 45 -14.87 -23.08 -10.91
CA ILE A 45 -15.01 -24.17 -9.92
C ILE A 45 -16.07 -23.82 -8.85
N GLY A 46 -16.54 -22.57 -8.79
CA GLY A 46 -17.51 -22.10 -7.78
C GLY A 46 -16.92 -21.90 -6.37
N GLN A 47 -15.61 -21.85 -6.23
CA GLN A 47 -14.93 -21.72 -4.92
C GLN A 47 -14.33 -20.32 -4.66
N ILE A 48 -14.65 -19.35 -5.49
CA ILE A 48 -14.05 -18.02 -5.40
C ILE A 48 -14.32 -17.34 -4.05
N ASP A 49 -15.56 -17.41 -3.55
CA ASP A 49 -15.95 -16.74 -2.30
C ASP A 49 -15.22 -17.31 -1.09
N THR A 50 -15.04 -18.65 -1.07
CA THR A 50 -14.29 -19.32 0.00
C THR A 50 -12.83 -18.90 0.01
N VAL A 51 -12.20 -18.88 -1.16
CA VAL A 51 -10.78 -18.51 -1.29
C VAL A 51 -10.58 -17.04 -0.93
N ILE A 52 -11.44 -16.15 -1.41
CA ILE A 52 -11.38 -14.72 -1.06
C ILE A 52 -11.54 -14.53 0.45
N SER A 53 -12.51 -15.20 1.08
CA SER A 53 -12.76 -15.10 2.51
C SER A 53 -11.54 -15.56 3.34
N ILE A 54 -10.92 -16.66 2.95
CA ILE A 54 -9.70 -17.17 3.61
C ILE A 54 -8.54 -16.18 3.43
N LEU A 55 -8.35 -15.65 2.22
CA LEU A 55 -7.30 -14.66 1.95
C LEU A 55 -7.50 -13.38 2.77
N TYR A 56 -8.73 -12.86 2.84
CA TYR A 56 -9.06 -11.71 3.69
C TYR A 56 -8.77 -12.00 5.15
N PHE A 57 -9.25 -13.12 5.66
CA PHE A 57 -9.01 -13.52 7.06
C PHE A 57 -7.51 -13.62 7.37
N ALA A 58 -6.75 -14.30 6.53
CA ALA A 58 -5.31 -14.47 6.73
C ALA A 58 -4.56 -13.13 6.68
N LEU A 59 -4.89 -12.27 5.70
CA LEU A 59 -4.24 -10.97 5.55
C LEU A 59 -4.60 -10.01 6.69
N LEU A 60 -5.88 -9.87 7.02
CA LEU A 60 -6.32 -8.97 8.09
C LEU A 60 -5.76 -9.42 9.44
N THR A 61 -5.79 -10.73 9.71
CA THR A 61 -5.20 -11.28 10.94
C THR A 61 -3.68 -11.07 10.97
N GLY A 62 -2.98 -11.35 9.88
CA GLY A 62 -1.53 -11.19 9.80
C GLY A 62 -1.08 -9.75 9.98
N ILE A 63 -1.73 -8.80 9.31
CA ILE A 63 -1.42 -7.37 9.42
C ILE A 63 -1.85 -6.85 10.78
N GLY A 64 -3.05 -7.18 11.24
CA GLY A 64 -3.56 -6.77 12.55
C GLY A 64 -2.66 -7.22 13.69
N LEU A 65 -2.23 -8.51 13.66
CA LEU A 65 -1.31 -9.05 14.66
C LEU A 65 0.06 -8.37 14.60
N SER A 66 0.59 -8.11 13.41
CA SER A 66 1.86 -7.39 13.23
C SER A 66 1.80 -5.98 13.83
N MET A 67 0.70 -5.24 13.59
CA MET A 67 0.48 -3.90 14.15
C MET A 67 0.29 -3.93 15.67
N LEU A 68 -0.41 -4.93 16.20
CA LEU A 68 -0.57 -5.12 17.65
C LEU A 68 0.78 -5.37 18.33
N ILE A 69 1.62 -6.24 17.75
CA ILE A 69 2.95 -6.54 18.28
C ILE A 69 3.84 -5.29 18.25
N GLU A 70 3.81 -4.51 17.16
CA GLU A 70 4.59 -3.28 17.05
C GLU A 70 4.13 -2.23 18.07
N SER A 71 2.82 -2.00 18.16
CA SER A 71 2.23 -1.07 19.11
C SER A 71 2.55 -1.44 20.55
N SER A 72 2.43 -2.72 20.90
CA SER A 72 2.77 -3.23 22.24
C SER A 72 4.26 -3.03 22.57
N LYS A 73 5.15 -3.21 21.60
CA LYS A 73 6.60 -2.93 21.77
C LYS A 73 6.84 -1.45 22.02
N VAL A 74 6.23 -0.56 21.25
CA VAL A 74 6.37 0.89 21.38
C VAL A 74 5.90 1.36 22.77
N ILE A 75 4.73 0.88 23.22
CA ILE A 75 4.19 1.20 24.54
C ILE A 75 5.13 0.72 25.64
N ARG A 76 5.61 -0.52 25.55
CA ARG A 76 6.54 -1.10 26.54
C ARG A 76 7.87 -0.36 26.62
N ASP A 77 8.43 0.05 25.46
CA ASP A 77 9.69 0.80 25.40
C ASP A 77 9.51 2.23 25.95
N ARG A 78 8.34 2.85 25.75
CA ARG A 78 7.98 4.13 26.39
C ARG A 78 7.91 4.03 27.91
N ILE A 79 7.27 3.00 28.44
CA ILE A 79 7.16 2.77 29.89
C ILE A 79 8.57 2.54 30.49
N ARG A 80 9.45 1.84 29.79
CA ARG A 80 10.80 1.56 30.22
C ARG A 80 11.79 2.73 30.06
N ARG A 81 11.33 3.92 29.64
CA ARG A 81 12.18 5.11 29.35
C ARG A 81 13.39 4.81 28.46
N LYS A 82 13.35 3.76 27.67
CA LYS A 82 14.40 3.51 26.67
C LYS A 82 14.20 4.47 25.52
N SER A 83 15.26 5.25 25.23
CA SER A 83 15.33 6.04 23.99
C SER A 83 15.11 5.10 22.82
N VAL A 84 13.93 5.23 22.16
CA VAL A 84 13.59 4.44 20.98
C VAL A 84 14.41 4.98 19.83
N LYS A 85 15.69 4.62 19.76
CA LYS A 85 16.41 4.67 18.50
C LYS A 85 15.74 3.65 17.59
N ARG A 86 14.91 4.14 16.67
CA ARG A 86 14.30 3.35 15.61
C ARG A 86 15.43 2.71 14.80
N LYS A 87 15.91 1.54 15.24
CA LYS A 87 16.82 0.71 14.44
C LYS A 87 16.00 0.28 13.23
N ILE A 88 16.20 0.97 12.13
CA ILE A 88 15.78 0.47 10.82
C ILE A 88 16.47 -0.89 10.69
N HIS A 89 15.70 -1.96 10.80
CA HIS A 89 16.21 -3.30 10.57
C HIS A 89 16.58 -3.38 9.09
N TYR A 90 17.84 -3.10 8.78
CA TYR A 90 18.39 -3.45 7.50
C TYR A 90 18.39 -4.98 7.44
N HIS A 91 17.43 -5.54 6.74
CA HIS A 91 17.45 -6.96 6.44
C HIS A 91 18.64 -7.20 5.51
N ASN A 92 19.71 -7.73 6.07
CA ASN A 92 20.96 -8.10 5.36
C ASN A 92 20.72 -9.06 4.19
N TRP A 93 19.52 -9.62 4.11
CA TRP A 93 19.12 -10.56 3.06
C TRP A 93 18.99 -9.90 1.68
N ALA A 94 18.44 -8.70 1.60
CA ALA A 94 18.29 -7.94 0.35
C ALA A 94 19.65 -7.48 -0.22
N HIS A 95 20.70 -7.44 0.60
CA HIS A 95 22.06 -7.05 0.20
C HIS A 95 22.89 -8.19 -0.39
N ARG A 96 22.48 -9.45 -0.26
CA ARG A 96 23.21 -10.61 -0.78
C ARG A 96 22.87 -10.97 -2.23
N LEU A 97 21.74 -10.45 -2.77
CA LEU A 97 21.25 -10.78 -4.11
C LEU A 97 22.00 -9.98 -5.20
N PRO A 98 22.16 -10.57 -6.40
CA PRO A 98 22.72 -9.86 -7.57
C PRO A 98 21.75 -8.76 -8.07
N PHE A 99 22.18 -7.96 -9.06
CA PHE A 99 21.40 -6.85 -9.66
C PHE A 99 21.07 -5.73 -8.67
N LYS A 100 22.08 -5.21 -7.98
CA LYS A 100 21.94 -4.08 -7.05
C LYS A 100 21.73 -2.78 -7.83
N VAL A 101 20.65 -2.08 -7.51
CA VAL A 101 20.30 -0.77 -8.09
C VAL A 101 20.22 0.27 -6.98
N ARG A 102 20.70 1.46 -7.27
CA ARG A 102 20.64 2.58 -6.34
C ARG A 102 19.36 3.38 -6.56
N PHE A 103 18.50 3.37 -5.54
CA PHE A 103 17.27 4.17 -5.49
C PHE A 103 17.56 5.50 -4.80
N TYR A 104 17.91 6.52 -5.59
CA TYR A 104 18.39 7.79 -5.06
C TYR A 104 17.38 8.49 -4.14
N LYS A 105 16.09 8.46 -4.51
CA LYS A 105 15.04 9.12 -3.72
C LYS A 105 14.77 8.42 -2.39
N SER A 106 14.77 7.11 -2.36
CA SER A 106 14.59 6.30 -1.15
C SER A 106 15.87 6.09 -0.34
N LYS A 107 17.03 6.54 -0.88
CA LYS A 107 18.38 6.33 -0.29
C LYS A 107 18.68 4.87 0.01
N LEU A 108 18.14 3.96 -0.82
CA LEU A 108 18.32 2.51 -0.68
C LEU A 108 19.24 1.98 -1.78
N TYR A 109 20.10 1.04 -1.39
CA TYR A 109 20.94 0.29 -2.29
C TYR A 109 20.62 -1.20 -2.10
N ILE A 110 19.65 -1.68 -2.86
CA ILE A 110 19.12 -3.05 -2.76
C ILE A 110 19.02 -3.70 -4.14
N SER A 111 18.90 -5.03 -4.16
CA SER A 111 18.61 -5.78 -5.38
C SER A 111 17.21 -5.41 -5.92
N VAL A 112 17.04 -5.51 -7.23
CA VAL A 112 15.76 -5.32 -7.93
C VAL A 112 14.80 -6.51 -7.69
N ILE A 113 15.34 -7.67 -7.33
CA ILE A 113 14.58 -8.92 -7.18
C ILE A 113 13.51 -8.83 -6.06
N PRO A 114 13.80 -8.41 -4.81
CA PRO A 114 12.79 -8.31 -3.77
C PRO A 114 11.62 -7.37 -4.12
N PRO A 115 11.82 -6.16 -4.67
CA PRO A 115 10.71 -5.34 -5.12
C PRO A 115 9.85 -6.00 -6.20
N ILE A 116 10.45 -6.69 -7.17
CA ILE A 116 9.69 -7.41 -8.21
C ILE A 116 8.83 -8.52 -7.59
N ILE A 117 9.39 -9.33 -6.69
CA ILE A 117 8.64 -10.40 -6.02
C ILE A 117 7.49 -9.83 -5.20
N ILE A 118 7.73 -8.75 -4.45
CA ILE A 118 6.69 -8.07 -3.67
C ILE A 118 5.60 -7.54 -4.59
N GLY A 119 5.98 -6.86 -5.68
CA GLY A 119 5.05 -6.38 -6.69
C GLY A 119 4.22 -7.52 -7.28
N PHE A 120 4.86 -8.64 -7.63
CA PHE A 120 4.20 -9.82 -8.20
C PHE A 120 3.14 -10.40 -7.26
N VAL A 121 3.49 -10.62 -5.99
CA VAL A 121 2.54 -11.12 -4.97
C VAL A 121 1.38 -10.14 -4.77
N ILE A 122 1.67 -8.84 -4.70
CA ILE A 122 0.64 -7.81 -4.56
C ILE A 122 -0.25 -7.76 -5.79
N GLY A 123 0.29 -7.93 -7.00
CA GLY A 123 -0.48 -8.01 -8.23
C GLY A 123 -1.49 -9.17 -8.22
N ILE A 124 -1.05 -10.37 -7.80
CA ILE A 124 -1.94 -11.52 -7.66
C ILE A 124 -3.06 -11.21 -6.65
N LEU A 125 -2.70 -10.74 -5.46
CA LEU A 125 -3.66 -10.45 -4.40
C LEU A 125 -4.62 -9.31 -4.79
N SER A 126 -4.13 -8.29 -5.47
CA SER A 126 -4.95 -7.20 -5.97
C SER A 126 -5.99 -7.69 -6.98
N ALA A 127 -5.59 -8.58 -7.88
CA ALA A 127 -6.47 -9.12 -8.91
C ALA A 127 -7.49 -10.13 -8.36
N THR A 128 -7.12 -10.91 -7.34
CA THR A 128 -8.02 -11.90 -6.74
C THR A 128 -8.99 -11.30 -5.73
N MET A 129 -8.54 -10.30 -4.94
CA MET A 129 -9.32 -9.73 -3.85
C MET A 129 -9.99 -8.39 -4.20
N GLY A 130 -9.56 -7.72 -5.26
CA GLY A 130 -10.12 -6.43 -5.69
C GLY A 130 -9.75 -5.22 -4.82
N ILE A 131 -8.81 -5.33 -3.88
CA ILE A 131 -8.47 -4.25 -2.93
C ILE A 131 -7.50 -3.20 -3.52
N GLY A 132 -6.96 -3.40 -4.71
CA GLY A 132 -5.95 -2.51 -5.29
C GLY A 132 -4.56 -2.60 -4.65
N GLY A 133 -4.32 -3.55 -3.74
CA GLY A 133 -3.00 -3.87 -3.18
C GLY A 133 -2.42 -2.89 -2.17
N ALA A 134 -3.02 -1.70 -1.97
CA ALA A 134 -2.50 -0.66 -1.08
C ALA A 134 -2.25 -1.14 0.34
N PHE A 135 -3.16 -1.91 0.85
CA PHE A 135 -3.19 -2.38 2.22
C PHE A 135 -1.98 -3.26 2.57
N ILE A 136 -1.49 -4.04 1.60
CA ILE A 136 -0.35 -4.94 1.74
C ILE A 136 0.95 -4.25 1.33
N LEU A 137 0.87 -3.38 0.32
CA LEU A 137 2.01 -2.69 -0.25
C LEU A 137 2.74 -1.83 0.78
N ILE A 138 2.00 -1.06 1.59
CA ILE A 138 2.58 -0.15 2.59
C ILE A 138 3.44 -0.93 3.61
N PRO A 139 2.90 -1.93 4.35
CA PRO A 139 3.72 -2.71 5.27
C PRO A 139 4.83 -3.49 4.55
N ALA A 140 4.59 -4.01 3.35
CA ALA A 140 5.63 -4.71 2.59
C ALA A 140 6.81 -3.78 2.26
N MET A 141 6.58 -2.56 1.82
CA MET A 141 7.65 -1.59 1.53
C MET A 141 8.41 -1.16 2.79
N ILE A 142 7.74 -1.05 3.93
CA ILE A 142 8.37 -0.67 5.20
C ILE A 142 9.21 -1.82 5.76
N TYR A 143 8.62 -3.02 5.86
CA TYR A 143 9.25 -4.14 6.57
C TYR A 143 10.24 -4.92 5.72
N PHE A 144 9.94 -5.16 4.44
CA PHE A 144 10.81 -5.95 3.56
C PHE A 144 11.82 -5.11 2.80
N LEU A 145 11.44 -3.91 2.34
CA LEU A 145 12.35 -3.04 1.59
C LEU A 145 13.05 -2.00 2.45
N GLY A 146 12.58 -1.77 3.69
CA GLY A 146 13.16 -0.78 4.60
C GLY A 146 13.00 0.66 4.14
N MET A 147 11.96 0.97 3.36
CA MET A 147 11.70 2.31 2.86
C MET A 147 11.25 3.26 3.98
N PRO A 148 11.68 4.54 3.92
CA PRO A 148 11.16 5.56 4.84
C PRO A 148 9.65 5.76 4.63
N THR A 149 8.88 5.76 5.72
CA THR A 149 7.40 5.86 5.71
C THR A 149 6.87 7.04 4.89
N SER A 150 7.56 8.18 4.92
CA SER A 150 7.19 9.37 4.15
C SER A 150 7.20 9.13 2.63
N LYS A 151 8.10 8.27 2.13
CA LYS A 151 8.21 7.93 0.71
C LYS A 151 7.35 6.75 0.31
N VAL A 152 7.07 5.85 1.25
CA VAL A 152 6.18 4.71 1.03
C VAL A 152 4.79 5.20 0.63
N ILE A 153 4.23 6.17 1.36
CA ILE A 153 2.88 6.69 1.09
C ILE A 153 2.76 7.24 -0.35
N GLY A 154 3.68 8.11 -0.76
CA GLY A 154 3.64 8.69 -2.10
C GLY A 154 3.86 7.64 -3.20
N THR A 155 4.80 6.71 -2.99
CA THR A 155 5.12 5.66 -3.97
C THR A 155 4.01 4.61 -4.06
N SER A 156 3.35 4.26 -2.95
CA SER A 156 2.21 3.35 -2.96
C SER A 156 1.00 3.95 -3.66
N LEU A 157 0.68 5.22 -3.43
CA LEU A 157 -0.41 5.90 -4.14
C LEU A 157 -0.17 5.91 -5.65
N PHE A 158 1.06 6.20 -6.08
CA PHE A 158 1.44 6.10 -7.49
C PHE A 158 1.20 4.70 -8.04
N GLN A 159 1.64 3.67 -7.34
CA GLN A 159 1.52 2.29 -7.78
C GLN A 159 0.06 1.80 -7.85
N ILE A 160 -0.77 2.18 -6.86
CA ILE A 160 -2.18 1.81 -6.81
C ILE A 160 -2.93 2.28 -8.07
N ILE A 161 -2.65 3.49 -8.58
CA ILE A 161 -3.29 4.01 -9.79
C ILE A 161 -3.10 3.05 -10.95
N PHE A 162 -1.87 2.60 -11.19
CA PHE A 162 -1.55 1.71 -12.31
C PHE A 162 -2.07 0.29 -12.09
N ILE A 163 -1.92 -0.25 -10.88
CA ILE A 163 -2.38 -1.61 -10.57
C ILE A 163 -3.91 -1.68 -10.69
N THR A 164 -4.64 -0.72 -10.11
CA THR A 164 -6.11 -0.74 -10.19
C THR A 164 -6.60 -0.56 -11.61
N ALA A 165 -6.00 0.34 -12.39
CA ALA A 165 -6.36 0.51 -13.79
C ALA A 165 -6.11 -0.78 -14.58
N LEU A 166 -4.95 -1.41 -14.42
CA LEU A 166 -4.60 -2.66 -15.08
C LEU A 166 -5.56 -3.79 -14.71
N VAL A 167 -5.80 -4.00 -13.41
CA VAL A 167 -6.68 -5.05 -12.92
C VAL A 167 -8.12 -4.83 -13.41
N THR A 168 -8.60 -3.58 -13.42
CA THR A 168 -9.91 -3.24 -13.94
C THR A 168 -10.03 -3.59 -15.43
N ILE A 169 -9.03 -3.22 -16.25
CA ILE A 169 -9.02 -3.55 -17.69
C ILE A 169 -8.98 -5.07 -17.88
N LEU A 170 -8.15 -5.79 -17.14
CA LEU A 170 -8.05 -7.25 -17.25
C LEU A 170 -9.38 -7.93 -16.88
N HIS A 171 -10.04 -7.52 -15.79
CA HIS A 171 -11.36 -8.06 -15.42
C HIS A 171 -12.46 -7.66 -16.41
N ALA A 172 -12.44 -6.42 -16.92
CA ALA A 172 -13.40 -5.98 -17.93
C ALA A 172 -13.34 -6.85 -19.20
N THR A 173 -12.14 -7.24 -19.61
CA THR A 173 -11.92 -8.02 -20.84
C THR A 173 -12.07 -9.52 -20.66
N THR A 174 -11.86 -10.05 -19.45
CA THR A 174 -11.86 -11.50 -19.20
C THR A 174 -13.13 -12.03 -18.55
N THR A 175 -13.68 -11.31 -17.59
CA THR A 175 -14.82 -11.79 -16.79
C THR A 175 -16.14 -11.07 -17.12
N PHE A 176 -16.09 -9.95 -17.85
CA PHE A 176 -17.25 -9.10 -18.17
C PHE A 176 -18.10 -8.74 -16.94
N ALA A 177 -17.54 -8.83 -15.74
CA ALA A 177 -18.23 -8.69 -14.46
C ALA A 177 -18.29 -7.23 -13.96
N ILE A 178 -17.88 -6.25 -14.78
CA ILE A 178 -17.85 -4.85 -14.36
C ILE A 178 -19.15 -4.15 -14.74
N ASP A 179 -19.92 -3.78 -13.71
CA ASP A 179 -21.04 -2.87 -13.87
C ASP A 179 -20.56 -1.42 -13.95
N ALA A 180 -20.63 -0.83 -15.15
CA ALA A 180 -20.16 0.53 -15.40
C ALA A 180 -20.97 1.58 -14.64
N VAL A 181 -22.28 1.35 -14.43
CA VAL A 181 -23.17 2.27 -13.72
C VAL A 181 -22.83 2.29 -12.23
N LEU A 182 -22.71 1.10 -11.64
CA LEU A 182 -22.28 0.96 -10.25
C LEU A 182 -20.90 1.57 -10.03
N ALA A 183 -19.93 1.30 -10.92
CA ALA A 183 -18.58 1.86 -10.85
C ALA A 183 -18.60 3.39 -10.89
N PHE A 184 -19.42 4.00 -11.74
CA PHE A 184 -19.57 5.44 -11.83
C PHE A 184 -20.07 6.05 -10.50
N PHE A 185 -21.11 5.50 -9.90
CA PHE A 185 -21.62 5.98 -8.60
C PHE A 185 -20.60 5.80 -7.48
N LEU A 186 -19.86 4.69 -7.45
CA LEU A 186 -18.81 4.45 -6.48
C LEU A 186 -17.65 5.46 -6.62
N ILE A 187 -17.27 5.80 -7.85
CA ILE A 187 -16.24 6.81 -8.11
C ILE A 187 -16.70 8.19 -7.61
N LEU A 188 -17.92 8.61 -7.94
CA LEU A 188 -18.48 9.88 -7.47
C LEU A 188 -18.50 9.94 -5.93
N SER A 189 -19.01 8.91 -5.29
CA SER A 189 -19.08 8.82 -3.83
C SER A 189 -17.69 8.88 -3.19
N SER A 190 -16.71 8.21 -3.78
CA SER A 190 -15.32 8.20 -3.26
C SER A 190 -14.64 9.56 -3.39
N VAL A 191 -14.91 10.31 -4.45
CA VAL A 191 -14.37 11.67 -4.64
C VAL A 191 -14.96 12.63 -3.61
N ILE A 192 -16.28 12.60 -3.43
CA ILE A 192 -16.98 13.44 -2.44
C ILE A 192 -16.50 13.09 -1.03
N GLY A 193 -16.46 11.79 -0.69
CA GLY A 193 -16.00 11.32 0.61
C GLY A 193 -14.56 11.71 0.92
N ALA A 194 -13.67 11.63 -0.07
CA ALA A 194 -12.28 12.06 0.10
C ALA A 194 -12.17 13.56 0.39
N GLN A 195 -12.93 14.42 -0.29
CA GLN A 195 -12.92 15.86 -0.05
C GLN A 195 -13.47 16.22 1.34
N VAL A 196 -14.59 15.61 1.73
CA VAL A 196 -15.17 15.78 3.07
C VAL A 196 -14.18 15.30 4.14
N GLY A 197 -13.53 14.14 3.92
CA GLY A 197 -12.52 13.61 4.82
C GLY A 197 -11.32 14.54 5.01
N VAL A 198 -10.82 15.16 3.94
CA VAL A 198 -9.72 16.15 4.03
C VAL A 198 -10.15 17.41 4.79
N LEU A 199 -11.35 17.91 4.53
CA LEU A 199 -11.89 19.08 5.26
C LEU A 199 -12.03 18.77 6.77
N ALA A 200 -12.58 17.61 7.13
CA ALA A 200 -12.70 17.17 8.51
C ALA A 200 -11.33 17.00 9.18
N ALA A 201 -10.36 16.37 8.50
CA ALA A 201 -9.01 16.19 9.02
C ALA A 201 -8.28 17.52 9.27
N ASN A 202 -8.45 18.50 8.39
CA ASN A 202 -7.86 19.82 8.57
C ASN A 202 -8.46 20.57 9.77
N LYS A 203 -9.77 20.44 9.99
CA LYS A 203 -10.45 21.03 11.16
C LYS A 203 -9.96 20.40 12.47
N LEU A 204 -9.86 19.08 12.54
CA LEU A 204 -9.34 18.36 13.71
C LEU A 204 -7.87 18.69 14.02
N ARG A 205 -7.03 18.88 13.00
CA ARG A 205 -5.65 19.34 13.18
C ARG A 205 -5.57 20.76 13.73
N GLY A 206 -6.45 21.66 13.31
CA GLY A 206 -6.53 23.03 13.82
C GLY A 206 -6.87 23.09 15.29
N GLU A 207 -7.84 22.29 15.72
CA GLU A 207 -8.23 22.18 17.14
C GLU A 207 -7.10 21.58 18.00
N ALA A 208 -6.45 20.50 17.55
CA ALA A 208 -5.34 19.87 18.29
C ALA A 208 -4.14 20.84 18.49
N VAL A 209 -3.84 21.67 17.52
CA VAL A 209 -2.78 22.69 17.64
C VAL A 209 -3.18 23.80 18.62
N SER A 210 -4.45 24.21 18.60
CA SER A 210 -4.96 25.23 19.55
C SER A 210 -4.88 24.77 21.00
N TYR A 211 -5.25 23.52 21.29
CA TYR A 211 -5.15 22.94 22.64
C TYR A 211 -3.70 22.83 23.14
N THR A 212 -2.74 22.54 22.25
CA THR A 212 -1.32 22.49 22.64
C THR A 212 -0.73 23.87 22.92
N HIS A 213 -1.17 24.91 22.25
CA HIS A 213 -0.75 26.29 22.53
C HIS A 213 -1.32 26.84 23.84
N LEU A 214 -2.55 26.52 24.18
CA LEU A 214 -3.18 26.96 25.45
C LEU A 214 -2.51 26.32 26.67
N ARG A 215 -2.06 25.07 26.55
CA ARG A 215 -1.40 24.35 27.65
C ARG A 215 0.09 24.73 27.84
N ALA A 216 0.68 25.42 26.89
CA ALA A 216 2.07 25.89 26.99
C ALA A 216 2.19 27.26 27.67
N HIS A 217 1.05 27.92 27.99
CA HIS A 217 0.96 29.22 28.66
C HIS A 217 0.42 29.15 30.09
N GLU A 218 0.14 27.97 30.62
CA GLU A 218 -0.09 27.69 32.05
C GLU A 218 1.18 27.05 32.69
#